data_a198aa098a6993966884cf7bd63666ee
#
_entry.id   a198aa098a6993966884cf7bd63666ee
#
_cell.length_a   1.000
_cell.length_b   1.000
_cell.length_c   1.000
_cell.angle_alpha   90.00
_cell.angle_beta   90.00
_cell.angle_gamma   90.00
#
_symmetry.space_group_name_H-M   'P 1'
#
loop_
_entity.id
_entity.type
_entity.pdbx_description
1 polymer ?
#
loop_
_entity_poly.entity_id
_entity_poly.type
_entity_poly.pdbx_seq_one_letter_code
_entity_poly.pdbx_strand_id
1 'polypeptide(L)'
;MGQHKIIAHRGMSTLAPENTMAAFELMPRYNVNWLETDLAITSDEKLVIMHDGDVSRTTNGHRRVTALNFEELHRLSAGAWFDSKFRNEKVPTFDDVIDFVNRNQINLNLEIKPINGKDAARLTRSMVRQLANRIDRIDSQIRVVISSFYPNILMKMKQVRPDLEYACLFNQYTLSLAKPLTGLLNTKIVHPDNR
;
A
#
# COMPACT_ATOMS: atom_id res chain seq x y z
N MET A 1 -12.73 -26.63 -7.61
CA MET A 1 -13.38 -25.43 -7.06
C MET A 1 -12.27 -24.49 -6.60
N GLY A 2 -12.14 -23.31 -7.21
CA GLY A 2 -11.13 -22.33 -6.77
C GLY A 2 -11.43 -21.86 -5.35
N GLN A 3 -10.46 -21.99 -4.46
CA GLN A 3 -10.59 -21.42 -3.13
C GLN A 3 -10.70 -19.88 -3.26
N HIS A 4 -11.81 -19.32 -2.81
CA HIS A 4 -11.93 -17.87 -2.67
C HIS A 4 -10.90 -17.39 -1.65
N LYS A 5 -10.05 -16.45 -2.04
CA LYS A 5 -9.07 -15.83 -1.14
C LYS A 5 -9.70 -14.62 -0.49
N ILE A 6 -9.61 -14.54 0.83
CA ILE A 6 -9.97 -13.34 1.58
C ILE A 6 -8.74 -12.44 1.64
N ILE A 7 -8.89 -11.19 1.23
CA ILE A 7 -7.85 -10.15 1.30
C ILE A 7 -8.31 -9.10 2.29
N ALA A 8 -7.52 -8.83 3.31
CA ALA A 8 -7.78 -7.76 4.26
C ALA A 8 -7.43 -6.41 3.62
N HIS A 9 -8.45 -5.69 3.16
CA HIS A 9 -8.30 -4.37 2.54
C HIS A 9 -7.91 -3.33 3.59
N ARG A 10 -6.67 -2.84 3.52
CA ARG A 10 -6.03 -1.98 4.52
C ARG A 10 -5.96 -2.61 5.91
N GLY A 11 -5.80 -3.93 5.96
CA GLY A 11 -5.92 -4.74 7.17
C GLY A 11 -7.38 -5.05 7.54
N MET A 12 -7.63 -5.39 8.79
CA MET A 12 -8.97 -5.64 9.33
C MET A 12 -9.70 -4.31 9.61
N SER A 13 -9.89 -3.51 8.57
CA SER A 13 -10.30 -2.09 8.63
C SER A 13 -11.71 -1.85 9.17
N THR A 14 -12.54 -2.88 9.32
CA THR A 14 -13.84 -2.80 10.01
C THR A 14 -13.73 -2.97 11.53
N LEU A 15 -12.62 -3.47 12.04
CA LEU A 15 -12.38 -3.78 13.45
C LEU A 15 -11.36 -2.85 14.11
N ALA A 16 -10.47 -2.27 13.30
CA ALA A 16 -9.42 -1.35 13.73
C ALA A 16 -9.15 -0.30 12.63
N PRO A 17 -8.50 0.84 12.93
CA PRO A 17 -8.26 1.89 11.94
C PRO A 17 -7.45 1.37 10.76
N GLU A 18 -7.91 1.68 9.53
CA GLU A 18 -7.27 1.25 8.28
C GLU A 18 -5.79 1.62 8.23
N ASN A 19 -4.97 0.79 7.57
CA ASN A 19 -3.55 1.05 7.34
C ASN A 19 -2.75 1.32 8.63
N THR A 20 -3.11 0.65 9.73
CA THR A 20 -2.37 0.69 11.01
C THR A 20 -1.92 -0.70 11.44
N MET A 21 -0.91 -0.76 12.30
CA MET A 21 -0.47 -2.04 12.86
C MET A 21 -1.59 -2.73 13.67
N ALA A 22 -2.45 -1.96 14.34
CA ALA A 22 -3.62 -2.52 15.03
C ALA A 22 -4.56 -3.29 14.09
N ALA A 23 -4.77 -2.81 12.85
CA ALA A 23 -5.58 -3.51 11.85
C ALA A 23 -4.87 -4.74 11.30
N PHE A 24 -3.55 -4.69 11.12
CA PHE A 24 -2.75 -5.80 10.60
C PHE A 24 -2.63 -6.93 11.61
N GLU A 25 -2.34 -6.65 12.87
CA GLU A 25 -2.15 -7.63 13.95
C GLU A 25 -3.43 -8.43 14.29
N LEU A 26 -4.59 -8.00 13.80
CA LEU A 26 -5.82 -8.78 13.90
C LEU A 26 -5.88 -9.93 12.88
N MET A 27 -5.20 -9.83 11.74
CA MET A 27 -5.33 -10.78 10.63
C MET A 27 -5.06 -12.25 11.02
N PRO A 28 -3.98 -12.57 11.78
CA PRO A 28 -3.73 -13.95 12.19
C PRO A 28 -4.86 -14.55 13.05
N ARG A 29 -5.55 -13.73 13.86
CA ARG A 29 -6.67 -14.19 14.71
C ARG A 29 -7.89 -14.63 13.89
N TYR A 30 -8.03 -14.12 12.67
CA TYR A 30 -9.13 -14.43 11.75
C TYR A 30 -8.69 -15.35 10.61
N ASN A 31 -7.46 -15.91 10.65
CA ASN A 31 -6.89 -16.75 9.61
C ASN A 31 -6.91 -16.09 8.21
N VAL A 32 -6.73 -14.77 8.16
CA VAL A 32 -6.59 -14.02 6.91
C VAL A 32 -5.11 -13.93 6.55
N ASN A 33 -4.74 -14.47 5.39
CA ASN A 33 -3.36 -14.61 4.95
C ASN A 33 -2.98 -13.74 3.74
N TRP A 34 -3.81 -12.77 3.40
CA TRP A 34 -3.52 -11.73 2.41
C TRP A 34 -3.80 -10.36 2.97
N LEU A 35 -2.77 -9.53 3.06
CA LEU A 35 -2.86 -8.11 3.35
C LEU A 35 -2.89 -7.32 2.04
N GLU A 36 -3.85 -6.42 1.90
CA GLU A 36 -3.76 -5.31 0.97
C GLU A 36 -3.50 -4.03 1.77
N THR A 37 -2.58 -3.19 1.28
CA THR A 37 -2.22 -1.93 1.95
C THR A 37 -1.62 -0.92 0.95
N ASP A 38 -1.59 0.36 1.34
CA ASP A 38 -1.31 1.48 0.46
C ASP A 38 0.04 2.12 0.75
N LEU A 39 0.94 2.17 -0.24
CA LEU A 39 2.26 2.77 -0.12
C LEU A 39 2.27 4.23 -0.54
N ALA A 40 2.73 5.09 0.36
CA ALA A 40 2.98 6.50 0.15
C ALA A 40 4.43 6.87 0.51
N ILE A 41 4.82 8.15 0.32
CA ILE A 41 6.16 8.64 0.62
C ILE A 41 6.10 10.06 1.20
N THR A 42 6.88 10.32 2.23
CA THR A 42 7.01 11.63 2.87
C THR A 42 7.93 12.59 2.10
N SER A 43 8.00 13.87 2.52
CA SER A 43 8.87 14.88 1.89
C SER A 43 10.36 14.55 2.00
N ASP A 44 10.77 13.88 3.08
CA ASP A 44 12.12 13.37 3.36
C ASP A 44 12.34 11.92 2.87
N GLU A 45 11.46 11.46 1.96
CA GLU A 45 11.58 10.20 1.24
C GLU A 45 11.44 8.92 2.09
N LYS A 46 10.79 8.98 3.25
CA LYS A 46 10.45 7.77 4.01
C LYS A 46 9.22 7.09 3.40
N LEU A 47 9.30 5.78 3.14
CA LEU A 47 8.15 4.97 2.69
C LEU A 47 7.22 4.70 3.89
N VAL A 48 5.95 5.06 3.73
CA VAL A 48 4.92 4.97 4.78
C VAL A 48 3.63 4.36 4.23
N ILE A 49 2.75 3.93 5.12
CA ILE A 49 1.48 3.29 4.78
C ILE A 49 0.35 4.31 4.94
N MET A 50 -0.21 4.74 3.80
CA MET A 50 -1.28 5.74 3.80
C MET A 50 -2.04 5.68 2.47
N HIS A 51 -3.39 5.63 2.54
CA HIS A 51 -4.22 5.60 1.34
C HIS A 51 -4.32 6.97 0.66
N ASP A 52 -4.67 8.00 1.42
CA ASP A 52 -4.92 9.33 0.86
C ASP A 52 -3.63 10.14 0.69
N GLY A 53 -3.62 11.02 -0.28
CA GLY A 53 -2.52 11.98 -0.44
C GLY A 53 -2.48 13.08 0.63
N ASP A 54 -3.54 13.18 1.46
CA ASP A 54 -3.67 14.08 2.61
C ASP A 54 -3.98 13.27 3.87
N VAL A 55 -3.43 13.66 5.01
CA VAL A 55 -3.54 12.90 6.26
C VAL A 55 -4.85 13.14 7.02
N SER A 56 -5.70 14.08 6.61
CA SER A 56 -6.80 14.62 7.42
C SER A 56 -7.93 13.64 7.69
N ARG A 57 -8.19 12.67 6.81
CA ARG A 57 -9.29 11.70 6.98
C ARG A 57 -8.98 10.66 8.07
N THR A 58 -7.75 10.19 8.13
CA THR A 58 -7.35 9.05 8.99
C THR A 58 -6.33 9.43 10.05
N THR A 59 -6.06 10.73 10.23
CA THR A 59 -5.23 11.23 11.33
C THR A 59 -5.81 12.52 11.92
N ASN A 60 -5.18 13.01 12.98
CA ASN A 60 -5.46 14.33 13.54
C ASN A 60 -4.66 15.47 12.89
N GLY A 61 -4.03 15.25 11.75
CA GLY A 61 -3.32 16.25 10.96
C GLY A 61 -4.14 16.78 9.77
N HIS A 62 -3.62 17.81 9.05
CA HIS A 62 -4.32 18.47 7.93
C HIS A 62 -3.38 18.87 6.79
N ARG A 63 -2.41 18.02 6.44
CA ARG A 63 -1.43 18.33 5.38
C ARG A 63 -1.27 17.15 4.43
N ARG A 64 -0.74 17.42 3.24
CA ARG A 64 -0.34 16.34 2.32
C ARG A 64 0.79 15.51 2.92
N VAL A 65 0.76 14.20 2.71
CA VAL A 65 1.83 13.28 3.11
C VAL A 65 3.18 13.77 2.58
N THR A 66 3.22 14.20 1.31
CA THR A 66 4.43 14.72 0.65
C THR A 66 4.91 16.10 1.14
N ALA A 67 4.16 16.75 2.02
CA ALA A 67 4.54 18.02 2.65
C ALA A 67 4.96 17.84 4.12
N LEU A 68 4.90 16.62 4.64
CA LEU A 68 5.35 16.25 5.98
C LEU A 68 6.65 15.44 5.87
N ASN A 69 7.61 15.67 6.77
CA ASN A 69 8.67 14.72 7.01
C ASN A 69 8.16 13.57 7.88
N PHE A 70 8.92 12.48 7.96
CA PHE A 70 8.49 11.30 8.70
C PHE A 70 8.24 11.59 10.19
N GLU A 71 9.06 12.41 10.82
CA GLU A 71 8.90 12.73 12.23
C GLU A 71 7.59 13.51 12.50
N GLU A 72 7.26 14.49 11.65
CA GLU A 72 5.99 15.22 11.73
C GLU A 72 4.79 14.26 11.55
N LEU A 73 4.86 13.35 10.57
CA LEU A 73 3.82 12.37 10.31
C LEU A 73 3.67 11.38 11.48
N HIS A 74 4.78 10.90 12.03
CA HIS A 74 4.78 9.89 13.11
C HIS A 74 4.25 10.46 14.44
N ARG A 75 4.24 11.78 14.64
CA ARG A 75 3.60 12.42 15.81
C ARG A 75 2.08 12.37 15.76
N LEU A 76 1.48 12.26 14.57
CA LEU A 76 0.03 12.20 14.41
C LEU A 76 -0.54 10.89 14.97
N SER A 77 -1.80 10.96 15.39
CA SER A 77 -2.58 9.77 15.72
C SER A 77 -3.25 9.26 14.45
N ALA A 78 -2.99 8.02 14.08
CA ALA A 78 -3.63 7.35 12.94
C ALA A 78 -4.87 6.52 13.34
N GLY A 79 -5.27 6.56 14.61
CA GLY A 79 -6.38 5.73 15.09
C GLY A 79 -7.46 6.46 15.88
N ALA A 80 -7.23 7.69 16.38
CA ALA A 80 -8.18 8.43 17.18
C ALA A 80 -9.50 8.74 16.45
N TRP A 81 -9.48 8.84 15.14
CA TRP A 81 -10.65 9.07 14.29
C TRP A 81 -11.60 7.87 14.27
N PHE A 82 -11.07 6.66 14.47
CA PHE A 82 -11.82 5.41 14.46
C PHE A 82 -12.43 5.11 15.84
N ASP A 83 -11.60 5.14 16.89
CA ASP A 83 -12.00 4.94 18.28
C ASP A 83 -10.89 5.46 19.20
N SER A 84 -11.26 6.04 20.34
CA SER A 84 -10.33 6.60 21.32
C SER A 84 -9.31 5.58 21.88
N LYS A 85 -9.64 4.29 21.90
CA LYS A 85 -8.71 3.22 22.31
C LYS A 85 -7.51 3.10 21.38
N PHE A 86 -7.64 3.54 20.12
CA PHE A 86 -6.56 3.52 19.13
C PHE A 86 -5.82 4.87 19.01
N ARG A 87 -6.03 5.81 19.93
CA ARG A 87 -5.42 7.16 19.85
C ARG A 87 -3.90 7.16 19.75
N ASN A 88 -3.25 6.09 20.19
CA ASN A 88 -1.78 5.96 20.17
C ASN A 88 -1.26 5.30 18.88
N GLU A 89 -2.15 4.80 18.01
CA GLU A 89 -1.75 4.25 16.72
C GLU A 89 -1.05 5.30 15.86
N LYS A 90 0.00 4.88 15.19
CA LYS A 90 0.83 5.69 14.31
C LYS A 90 0.69 5.24 12.87
N VAL A 91 1.03 6.12 11.94
CA VAL A 91 1.19 5.74 10.54
C VAL A 91 2.40 4.80 10.44
N PRO A 92 2.22 3.55 9.98
CA PRO A 92 3.32 2.59 9.87
C PRO A 92 4.28 2.98 8.74
N THR A 93 5.52 2.55 8.87
CA THR A 93 6.48 2.54 7.76
C THR A 93 6.31 1.27 6.91
N PHE A 94 6.88 1.27 5.71
CA PHE A 94 6.94 0.04 4.91
C PHE A 94 7.83 -1.03 5.57
N ASP A 95 8.84 -0.62 6.36
CA ASP A 95 9.67 -1.55 7.12
C ASP A 95 8.84 -2.29 8.18
N ASP A 96 7.89 -1.62 8.86
CA ASP A 96 6.96 -2.26 9.81
C ASP A 96 6.08 -3.32 9.12
N VAL A 97 5.64 -3.05 7.88
CA VAL A 97 4.89 -4.02 7.07
C VAL A 97 5.75 -5.23 6.71
N ILE A 98 7.00 -5.02 6.29
CA ILE A 98 7.93 -6.11 5.99
C ILE A 98 8.10 -7.02 7.21
N ASP A 99 8.36 -6.45 8.37
CA ASP A 99 8.53 -7.21 9.61
C ASP A 99 7.25 -7.96 10.00
N PHE A 100 6.08 -7.34 9.81
CA PHE A 100 4.79 -7.97 10.07
C PHE A 100 4.51 -9.16 9.14
N VAL A 101 4.66 -9.00 7.82
CA VAL A 101 4.37 -10.06 6.86
C VAL A 101 5.33 -11.22 6.98
N ASN A 102 6.62 -10.96 7.26
CA ASN A 102 7.63 -11.99 7.50
C ASN A 102 7.31 -12.82 8.76
N ARG A 103 7.01 -12.15 9.87
CA ARG A 103 6.69 -12.80 11.14
C ARG A 103 5.45 -13.70 11.07
N ASN A 104 4.45 -13.28 10.29
CA ASN A 104 3.16 -13.96 10.23
C ASN A 104 2.94 -14.77 8.94
N GLN A 105 3.92 -14.81 8.01
CA GLN A 105 3.84 -15.49 6.71
C GLN A 105 2.60 -15.07 5.91
N ILE A 106 2.35 -13.75 5.85
CA ILE A 106 1.19 -13.14 5.19
C ILE A 106 1.59 -12.63 3.81
N ASN A 107 0.82 -13.01 2.79
CA ASN A 107 0.99 -12.50 1.43
C ASN A 107 0.58 -11.03 1.35
N LEU A 108 1.23 -10.28 0.45
CA LEU A 108 1.09 -8.83 0.34
C LEU A 108 0.58 -8.41 -1.04
N ASN A 109 -0.51 -7.64 -1.08
CA ASN A 109 -0.87 -6.79 -2.20
C ASN A 109 -0.56 -5.35 -1.81
N LEU A 110 0.46 -4.77 -2.41
CA LEU A 110 0.92 -3.42 -2.11
C LEU A 110 0.48 -2.46 -3.21
N GLU A 111 -0.49 -1.59 -2.90
CA GLU A 111 -0.92 -0.54 -3.83
C GLU A 111 0.03 0.66 -3.76
N ILE A 112 0.62 1.01 -4.90
CA ILE A 112 1.41 2.24 -5.01
C ILE A 112 0.49 3.41 -5.30
N LYS A 113 0.42 4.37 -4.38
CA LYS A 113 -0.40 5.57 -4.53
C LYS A 113 0.29 6.62 -5.42
N PRO A 114 -0.50 7.42 -6.17
CA PRO A 114 0.04 8.48 -7.01
C PRO A 114 0.62 9.61 -6.16
N ILE A 115 1.67 10.22 -6.66
CA ILE A 115 2.28 11.39 -6.07
C ILE A 115 1.96 12.60 -6.95
N ASN A 116 1.38 13.65 -6.35
CA ASN A 116 1.00 14.87 -7.04
C ASN A 116 1.79 16.07 -6.49
N GLY A 117 2.01 17.08 -7.34
CA GLY A 117 2.68 18.32 -6.96
C GLY A 117 4.08 18.47 -7.56
N LYS A 118 4.78 19.53 -7.18
CA LYS A 118 6.07 19.93 -7.78
C LYS A 118 7.19 18.89 -7.63
N ASP A 119 7.16 18.11 -6.53
CA ASP A 119 8.17 17.09 -6.23
C ASP A 119 7.80 15.69 -6.73
N ALA A 120 6.65 15.54 -7.41
CA ALA A 120 6.09 14.24 -7.80
C ALA A 120 7.09 13.35 -8.54
N ALA A 121 7.82 13.91 -9.52
CA ALA A 121 8.79 13.14 -10.31
C ALA A 121 9.97 12.64 -9.46
N ARG A 122 10.49 13.46 -8.55
CA ARG A 122 11.59 13.12 -7.64
C ARG A 122 11.15 12.04 -6.66
N LEU A 123 10.03 12.26 -5.97
CA LEU A 123 9.50 11.33 -4.98
C LEU A 123 9.08 9.99 -5.60
N THR A 124 8.48 10.00 -6.80
CA THR A 124 8.15 8.76 -7.52
C THR A 124 9.41 7.95 -7.84
N ARG A 125 10.48 8.58 -8.34
CA ARG A 125 11.74 7.87 -8.61
C ARG A 125 12.33 7.30 -7.32
N SER A 126 12.31 8.06 -6.23
CA SER A 126 12.79 7.61 -4.93
C SER A 126 11.97 6.43 -4.40
N MET A 127 10.64 6.51 -4.46
CA MET A 127 9.73 5.44 -4.04
C MET A 127 10.00 4.15 -4.82
N VAL A 128 10.06 4.22 -6.15
CA VAL A 128 10.32 3.05 -7.01
C VAL A 128 11.65 2.40 -6.66
N ARG A 129 12.73 3.19 -6.55
CA ARG A 129 14.07 2.70 -6.20
C ARG A 129 14.10 2.05 -4.82
N GLN A 130 13.51 2.72 -3.82
CA GLN A 130 13.49 2.21 -2.44
C GLN A 130 12.64 0.94 -2.33
N LEU A 131 11.47 0.91 -2.97
CA LEU A 131 10.60 -0.26 -2.97
C LEU A 131 11.31 -1.46 -3.62
N ALA A 132 11.93 -1.25 -4.80
CA ALA A 132 12.67 -2.30 -5.50
C ALA A 132 13.74 -2.97 -4.63
N ASN A 133 14.45 -2.18 -3.82
CA ASN A 133 15.51 -2.69 -2.93
C ASN A 133 14.95 -3.33 -1.65
N ARG A 134 13.83 -2.82 -1.12
CA ARG A 134 13.29 -3.32 0.16
C ARG A 134 12.49 -4.60 0.02
N ILE A 135 11.88 -4.84 -1.14
CA ILE A 135 11.12 -6.07 -1.39
C ILE A 135 11.95 -7.33 -1.17
N ASP A 136 13.26 -7.28 -1.44
CA ASP A 136 14.16 -8.42 -1.22
C ASP A 136 14.34 -8.81 0.27
N ARG A 137 13.85 -7.98 1.19
CA ARG A 137 13.79 -8.29 2.62
C ARG A 137 12.55 -9.10 3.01
N ILE A 138 11.58 -9.22 2.10
CA ILE A 138 10.41 -10.08 2.30
C ILE A 138 10.82 -11.52 2.01
N ASP A 139 10.41 -12.44 2.90
CA ASP A 139 10.67 -13.87 2.75
C ASP A 139 10.16 -14.36 1.39
N SER A 140 10.98 -15.14 0.70
CA SER A 140 10.69 -15.68 -0.64
C SER A 140 9.46 -16.61 -0.68
N GLN A 141 8.98 -17.11 0.44
CA GLN A 141 7.74 -17.87 0.56
C GLN A 141 6.49 -16.97 0.49
N ILE A 142 6.65 -15.68 0.75
CA ILE A 142 5.56 -14.71 0.76
C ILE A 142 5.34 -14.21 -0.67
N ARG A 143 4.11 -14.38 -1.16
CA ARG A 143 3.73 -13.83 -2.46
C ARG A 143 3.48 -12.34 -2.36
N VAL A 144 4.15 -11.57 -3.22
CA VAL A 144 3.99 -10.11 -3.30
C VAL A 144 3.40 -9.73 -4.64
N VAL A 145 2.31 -8.96 -4.62
CA VAL A 145 1.70 -8.33 -5.80
C VAL A 145 1.81 -6.82 -5.66
N ILE A 146 2.33 -6.16 -6.68
CA ILE A 146 2.36 -4.69 -6.76
C ILE A 146 1.18 -4.21 -7.58
N SER A 147 0.35 -3.38 -7.00
CA SER A 147 -0.85 -2.87 -7.66
C SER A 147 -0.88 -1.34 -7.73
N SER A 148 -1.60 -0.80 -8.69
CA SER A 148 -1.88 0.64 -8.80
C SER A 148 -3.00 0.92 -9.80
N PHE A 149 -3.73 2.02 -9.58
CA PHE A 149 -4.59 2.66 -10.59
C PHE A 149 -3.80 3.43 -11.66
N TYR A 150 -2.48 3.58 -11.48
CA TYR A 150 -1.60 4.40 -12.31
C TYR A 150 -0.60 3.53 -13.06
N PRO A 151 -0.91 3.12 -14.30
CA PRO A 151 -0.07 2.20 -15.08
C PRO A 151 1.37 2.65 -15.25
N ASN A 152 1.60 3.97 -15.34
CA ASN A 152 2.93 4.54 -15.47
C ASN A 152 3.85 4.21 -14.29
N ILE A 153 3.31 4.09 -13.06
CA ILE A 153 4.09 3.68 -11.89
C ILE A 153 4.40 2.19 -11.97
N LEU A 154 3.44 1.36 -12.36
CA LEU A 154 3.65 -0.07 -12.55
C LEU A 154 4.69 -0.35 -13.63
N MET A 155 4.66 0.39 -14.75
CA MET A 155 5.67 0.28 -15.81
C MET A 155 7.08 0.61 -15.30
N LYS A 156 7.23 1.67 -14.51
CA LYS A 156 8.52 2.04 -13.89
C LYS A 156 9.00 0.94 -12.92
N MET A 157 8.10 0.39 -12.09
CA MET A 157 8.44 -0.73 -11.22
C MET A 157 8.86 -1.96 -12.03
N LYS A 158 8.12 -2.31 -13.08
CA LYS A 158 8.42 -3.46 -13.93
C LYS A 158 9.75 -3.35 -14.66
N GLN A 159 10.18 -2.14 -15.02
CA GLN A 159 11.51 -1.91 -15.63
C GLN A 159 12.65 -2.29 -14.68
N VAL A 160 12.49 -2.07 -13.38
CA VAL A 160 13.53 -2.35 -12.36
C VAL A 160 13.34 -3.70 -11.67
N ARG A 161 12.12 -4.23 -11.63
CA ARG A 161 11.76 -5.53 -11.02
C ARG A 161 10.82 -6.33 -11.93
N PRO A 162 11.30 -6.82 -13.07
CA PRO A 162 10.48 -7.63 -14.01
C PRO A 162 10.03 -8.97 -13.43
N ASP A 163 10.64 -9.40 -12.34
CA ASP A 163 10.40 -10.64 -11.60
C ASP A 163 9.14 -10.63 -10.73
N LEU A 164 8.62 -9.45 -10.36
CA LEU A 164 7.47 -9.32 -9.48
C LEU A 164 6.14 -9.50 -10.23
N GLU A 165 5.11 -9.85 -9.46
CA GLU A 165 3.72 -9.88 -9.94
C GLU A 165 3.11 -8.46 -9.89
N TYR A 166 2.37 -8.12 -10.94
CA TYR A 166 1.72 -6.81 -11.08
C TYR A 166 0.22 -6.98 -11.26
N ALA A 167 -0.56 -6.05 -10.67
CA ALA A 167 -2.00 -5.95 -10.86
C ALA A 167 -2.39 -4.53 -11.26
N CYS A 168 -3.16 -4.40 -12.33
CA CYS A 168 -3.79 -3.14 -12.67
C CYS A 168 -5.10 -3.00 -11.92
N LEU A 169 -5.29 -1.85 -11.27
CA LEU A 169 -6.55 -1.44 -10.69
C LEU A 169 -7.34 -0.62 -11.71
N PHE A 170 -8.63 -0.88 -11.82
CA PHE A 170 -9.53 -0.20 -12.76
C PHE A 170 -10.80 0.21 -12.05
N ASN A 171 -11.25 1.42 -12.33
CA ASN A 171 -12.60 1.86 -12.02
C ASN A 171 -13.49 1.74 -13.28
N GLN A 172 -14.78 2.02 -13.14
CA GLN A 172 -15.74 1.93 -14.24
C GLN A 172 -15.35 2.76 -15.49
N TYR A 173 -14.59 3.85 -15.34
CA TYR A 173 -14.19 4.73 -16.45
C TYR A 173 -12.93 4.23 -17.18
N THR A 174 -12.11 3.44 -16.51
CA THR A 174 -10.82 2.96 -17.05
C THR A 174 -10.83 1.48 -17.41
N LEU A 175 -11.92 0.76 -17.17
CA LEU A 175 -12.01 -0.69 -17.41
C LEU A 175 -11.75 -1.07 -18.88
N SER A 176 -12.09 -0.22 -19.83
CA SER A 176 -11.82 -0.43 -21.26
C SER A 176 -10.31 -0.51 -21.56
N LEU A 177 -9.45 0.03 -20.71
CA LEU A 177 -8.00 -0.02 -20.82
C LEU A 177 -7.39 -1.30 -20.22
N ALA A 178 -8.20 -2.16 -19.58
CA ALA A 178 -7.70 -3.35 -18.88
C ALA A 178 -6.90 -4.27 -19.81
N LYS A 179 -7.46 -4.62 -20.96
CA LYS A 179 -6.81 -5.54 -21.92
C LYS A 179 -5.48 -5.01 -22.47
N PRO A 180 -5.34 -3.77 -22.97
CA PRO A 180 -4.05 -3.26 -23.41
C PRO A 180 -3.03 -3.12 -22.28
N LEU A 181 -3.43 -2.69 -21.07
CA LEU A 181 -2.52 -2.49 -19.95
C LEU A 181 -2.02 -3.81 -19.35
N THR A 182 -2.89 -4.82 -19.25
CA THR A 182 -2.45 -6.15 -18.81
C THR A 182 -1.47 -6.80 -19.80
N GLY A 183 -1.66 -6.55 -21.11
CA GLY A 183 -0.70 -6.97 -22.14
C GLY A 183 0.67 -6.31 -21.98
N LEU A 184 0.71 -4.98 -21.79
CA LEU A 184 1.96 -4.24 -21.57
C LEU A 184 2.70 -4.68 -20.30
N LEU A 185 1.99 -4.97 -19.23
CA LEU A 185 2.55 -5.43 -17.95
C LEU A 185 2.79 -6.94 -17.93
N ASN A 186 2.39 -7.67 -18.98
CA ASN A 186 2.40 -9.13 -19.01
C ASN A 186 1.81 -9.74 -17.72
N THR A 187 0.64 -9.25 -17.31
CA THR A 187 -0.06 -9.71 -16.11
C THR A 187 -1.47 -10.21 -16.47
N LYS A 188 -1.96 -11.17 -15.69
CA LYS A 188 -3.35 -11.65 -15.75
C LYS A 188 -4.17 -11.16 -14.54
N ILE A 189 -3.55 -10.37 -13.64
CA ILE A 189 -4.21 -9.92 -12.42
C ILE A 189 -4.87 -8.56 -12.70
N VAL A 190 -6.17 -8.53 -12.49
CA VAL A 190 -7.01 -7.33 -12.66
C VAL A 190 -7.85 -7.18 -11.39
N HIS A 191 -7.83 -6.00 -10.81
CA HIS A 191 -8.66 -5.67 -9.66
C HIS A 191 -9.65 -4.57 -10.07
N PRO A 192 -10.90 -4.90 -10.42
CA PRO A 192 -11.92 -3.90 -10.67
C PRO A 192 -12.37 -3.26 -9.35
N ASP A 193 -12.48 -1.93 -9.34
CA ASP A 193 -13.14 -1.21 -8.26
C ASP A 193 -14.66 -1.21 -8.56
N ASN A 194 -15.42 -1.82 -7.67
CA ASN A 194 -16.88 -1.97 -7.80
C ASN A 194 -17.66 -0.86 -7.06
N ARG A 195 -17.01 0.23 -6.70
CA ARG A 195 -17.65 1.39 -6.05
C ARG A 195 -18.10 2.43 -7.06
#